data_d7c77fbb6945123dde98fd9fd133a7e6
#
_entry.id   d7c77fbb6945123dde98fd9fd133a7e6
#
_cell.length_a   1.000
_cell.length_b   1.000
_cell.length_c   1.000
_cell.angle_alpha   90.00
_cell.angle_beta   90.00
_cell.angle_gamma   90.00
#
_symmetry.space_group_name_H-M   'P 1'
#
loop_
_entity.id
_entity.type
_entity.pdbx_description
1 polymer ?
#
loop_
_entity_poly.entity_id
_entity_poly.type
_entity_poly.pdbx_seq_one_letter_code
_entity_poly.pdbx_strand_id
1 'polypeptide(L)'
;MSDRVALRAGVPPFYVMDVWLAAAERQRTHGDLVNLSAGQPSAGAPEPVRAAAAAALHLNQLGYTVALGIPELRAAIAASYLDRHGLQVDADDVVVTTGSSGGFLLTFLSCFDVGDRVAVSSPGYPCYRNILSALGCEVVVIECGPETRFQPTAQMLAALDPPVQGVVVASPANPTGTVIEPTELAAIASWCDASGVRLISDEVYHGLVYDGAPQTSCAWSTSRNAVVVNSFSKYFAMTGWRLGWLLVPRELRRAVDRLTGNFTICPPVLSQYAAAAAFEPESIKEADGHLHQYAANRTTLLDGLRDIGIDRLAPTDGAFYVYADVSDFTADSMVFCSKLLADTGVAIAPGIDFDPEHGGSFVRLSFAGPTRDIEEALRRMGAWLPGQKGGGS
;
A
#
# COMPACT_ATOMS: atom_id res chain seq x y z
N MET A 1 -9.12 -34.30 -20.37
CA MET A 1 -8.08 -33.83 -19.43
C MET A 1 -8.81 -33.11 -18.32
N SER A 2 -8.57 -33.45 -17.05
CA SER A 2 -9.26 -32.75 -15.96
C SER A 2 -8.63 -31.38 -15.80
N ASP A 3 -9.40 -30.29 -15.90
CA ASP A 3 -8.99 -28.90 -15.63
C ASP A 3 -8.72 -28.71 -14.14
N ARG A 4 -7.68 -29.39 -13.64
CA ARG A 4 -7.32 -29.38 -12.22
C ARG A 4 -6.57 -28.08 -11.90
N VAL A 5 -7.27 -27.12 -11.32
CA VAL A 5 -6.68 -25.92 -10.70
C VAL A 5 -6.35 -26.21 -9.24
N ALA A 6 -5.23 -25.74 -8.73
CA ALA A 6 -4.88 -25.89 -7.32
C ALA A 6 -5.83 -25.06 -6.44
N LEU A 7 -6.27 -25.61 -5.30
CA LEU A 7 -7.21 -24.92 -4.38
C LEU A 7 -6.70 -23.55 -3.95
N ARG A 8 -5.39 -23.42 -3.71
CA ARG A 8 -4.76 -22.14 -3.34
C ARG A 8 -4.84 -21.05 -4.42
N ALA A 9 -5.17 -21.38 -5.66
CA ALA A 9 -5.38 -20.42 -6.75
C ALA A 9 -6.80 -19.84 -6.76
N GLY A 10 -7.68 -20.31 -5.85
CA GLY A 10 -9.05 -19.83 -5.70
C GLY A 10 -9.20 -18.57 -4.84
N VAL A 11 -8.12 -17.78 -4.66
CA VAL A 11 -8.22 -16.49 -3.96
C VAL A 11 -9.08 -15.51 -4.74
N PRO A 12 -9.79 -14.58 -4.05
CA PRO A 12 -10.58 -13.55 -4.72
C PRO A 12 -9.74 -12.71 -5.69
N PRO A 13 -10.33 -12.18 -6.78
CA PRO A 13 -9.64 -11.25 -7.65
C PRO A 13 -9.30 -9.95 -6.88
N PHE A 14 -8.34 -9.21 -7.39
CA PHE A 14 -8.10 -7.85 -6.94
C PHE A 14 -8.96 -6.92 -7.80
N TYR A 15 -10.16 -6.54 -7.32
CA TYR A 15 -11.19 -5.83 -8.09
C TYR A 15 -10.72 -4.50 -8.67
N VAL A 16 -9.79 -3.80 -8.02
CA VAL A 16 -9.17 -2.59 -8.60
C VAL A 16 -8.53 -2.88 -9.97
N MET A 17 -8.03 -4.09 -10.23
CA MET A 17 -7.47 -4.46 -11.53
C MET A 17 -8.57 -4.60 -12.59
N ASP A 18 -9.75 -5.08 -12.22
CA ASP A 18 -10.91 -5.15 -13.11
C ASP A 18 -11.41 -3.73 -13.46
N VAL A 19 -11.41 -2.82 -12.47
CA VAL A 19 -11.70 -1.39 -12.71
C VAL A 19 -10.68 -0.79 -13.70
N TRP A 20 -9.41 -1.15 -13.60
CA TRP A 20 -8.38 -0.66 -14.54
C TRP A 20 -8.59 -1.17 -15.96
N LEU A 21 -9.00 -2.43 -16.12
CA LEU A 21 -9.33 -2.99 -17.44
C LEU A 21 -10.55 -2.25 -18.05
N ALA A 22 -11.61 -2.04 -17.26
CA ALA A 22 -12.77 -1.29 -17.68
C ALA A 22 -12.44 0.18 -18.01
N ALA A 23 -11.59 0.83 -17.21
CA ALA A 23 -11.12 2.19 -17.44
C ALA A 23 -10.29 2.30 -18.73
N ALA A 24 -9.40 1.34 -19.00
CA ALA A 24 -8.63 1.31 -20.23
C ALA A 24 -9.54 1.14 -21.47
N GLU A 25 -10.57 0.31 -21.38
CA GLU A 25 -11.56 0.16 -22.45
C GLU A 25 -12.39 1.44 -22.64
N ARG A 26 -12.79 2.10 -21.54
CA ARG A 26 -13.46 3.41 -21.62
C ARG A 26 -12.58 4.44 -22.33
N GLN A 27 -11.30 4.53 -21.98
CA GLN A 27 -10.37 5.44 -22.64
C GLN A 27 -10.24 5.15 -24.13
N ARG A 28 -10.17 3.87 -24.50
CA ARG A 28 -10.04 3.45 -25.90
C ARG A 28 -11.31 3.78 -26.74
N THR A 29 -12.49 3.67 -26.14
CA THR A 29 -13.77 3.79 -26.87
C THR A 29 -14.35 5.20 -26.86
N HIS A 30 -14.11 5.98 -25.80
CA HIS A 30 -14.70 7.32 -25.59
C HIS A 30 -13.64 8.42 -25.48
N GLY A 31 -12.41 8.12 -25.02
CA GLY A 31 -11.33 9.11 -24.89
C GLY A 31 -11.55 10.13 -23.76
N ASP A 32 -12.49 9.88 -22.85
CA ASP A 32 -12.94 10.83 -21.83
C ASP A 32 -12.66 10.38 -20.38
N LEU A 33 -11.80 9.38 -20.20
CA LEU A 33 -11.48 8.80 -18.89
C LEU A 33 -10.87 9.82 -17.93
N VAL A 34 -11.42 9.88 -16.71
CA VAL A 34 -10.81 10.52 -15.54
C VAL A 34 -10.59 9.44 -14.49
N ASN A 35 -9.32 9.10 -14.20
CA ASN A 35 -9.00 7.92 -13.40
C ASN A 35 -8.50 8.29 -12.00
N LEU A 36 -9.36 8.14 -11.00
CA LEU A 36 -9.06 8.26 -9.57
C LEU A 36 -9.00 6.89 -8.86
N SER A 37 -9.02 5.77 -9.60
CA SER A 37 -8.89 4.42 -9.02
C SER A 37 -7.44 4.00 -8.80
N ALA A 38 -6.48 4.67 -9.46
CA ALA A 38 -5.10 4.24 -9.52
C ALA A 38 -4.36 4.43 -8.18
N GLY A 39 -3.82 3.33 -7.66
CA GLY A 39 -2.99 3.33 -6.45
C GLY A 39 -1.50 3.63 -6.73
N GLN A 40 -1.21 4.58 -7.64
CA GLN A 40 0.15 4.90 -8.04
C GLN A 40 0.34 6.41 -8.26
N PRO A 41 1.56 6.94 -7.98
CA PRO A 41 1.95 8.28 -8.38
C PRO A 41 1.74 8.52 -9.88
N SER A 42 1.31 9.71 -10.25
CA SER A 42 1.23 10.13 -11.65
C SER A 42 2.59 10.62 -12.18
N ALA A 43 3.51 10.96 -11.28
CA ALA A 43 4.88 11.34 -11.61
C ALA A 43 5.74 10.11 -11.93
N GLY A 44 6.82 10.32 -12.69
CA GLY A 44 7.85 9.31 -12.91
C GLY A 44 8.90 9.30 -11.79
N ALA A 45 9.82 8.33 -11.85
CA ALA A 45 10.97 8.29 -10.97
C ALA A 45 11.79 9.59 -11.07
N PRO A 46 12.46 10.03 -9.98
CA PRO A 46 13.30 11.22 -9.97
C PRO A 46 14.36 11.21 -11.08
N GLU A 47 14.74 12.38 -11.55
CA GLU A 47 15.71 12.50 -12.64
C GLU A 47 17.03 11.80 -12.34
N PRO A 48 17.67 11.92 -11.16
CA PRO A 48 18.91 11.18 -10.87
C PRO A 48 18.74 9.65 -10.98
N VAL A 49 17.59 9.11 -10.61
CA VAL A 49 17.28 7.68 -10.75
C VAL A 49 17.24 7.28 -12.22
N ARG A 50 16.58 8.08 -13.07
CA ARG A 50 16.50 7.82 -14.51
C ARG A 50 17.87 7.92 -15.19
N ALA A 51 18.67 8.92 -14.81
CA ALA A 51 20.03 9.08 -15.29
C ALA A 51 20.93 7.90 -14.87
N ALA A 52 20.84 7.45 -13.62
CA ALA A 52 21.57 6.27 -13.13
C ALA A 52 21.18 4.99 -13.89
N ALA A 53 19.88 4.82 -14.20
CA ALA A 53 19.42 3.69 -15.03
C ALA A 53 20.01 3.73 -16.45
N ALA A 54 20.01 4.89 -17.08
CA ALA A 54 20.59 5.06 -18.41
C ALA A 54 22.10 4.77 -18.40
N ALA A 55 22.81 5.24 -17.40
CA ALA A 55 24.24 4.93 -17.23
C ALA A 55 24.48 3.42 -17.01
N ALA A 56 23.67 2.76 -16.18
CA ALA A 56 23.79 1.34 -15.92
C ALA A 56 23.58 0.49 -17.17
N LEU A 57 22.69 0.86 -18.08
CA LEU A 57 22.48 0.18 -19.35
C LEU A 57 23.73 0.20 -20.25
N HIS A 58 24.57 1.24 -20.15
CA HIS A 58 25.77 1.37 -20.97
C HIS A 58 27.03 0.81 -20.31
N LEU A 59 27.11 0.86 -18.97
CA LEU A 59 28.34 0.54 -18.25
C LEU A 59 28.35 -0.85 -17.60
N ASN A 60 27.18 -1.48 -17.43
CA ASN A 60 27.04 -2.75 -16.71
C ASN A 60 26.54 -3.86 -17.64
N GLN A 61 27.01 -5.09 -17.39
CA GLN A 61 26.54 -6.29 -18.09
C GLN A 61 25.14 -6.75 -17.63
N LEU A 62 24.59 -6.15 -16.56
CA LEU A 62 23.28 -6.48 -15.95
C LEU A 62 23.07 -7.98 -15.73
N GLY A 63 24.12 -8.69 -15.30
CA GLY A 63 24.04 -10.08 -14.86
C GLY A 63 23.34 -10.21 -13.49
N TYR A 64 23.14 -11.44 -13.02
CA TYR A 64 22.58 -11.68 -11.69
C TYR A 64 23.41 -11.01 -10.59
N THR A 65 22.71 -10.49 -9.58
CA THR A 65 23.31 -9.98 -8.35
C THR A 65 23.15 -10.98 -7.20
N VAL A 66 23.65 -10.64 -6.02
CA VAL A 66 23.37 -11.41 -4.80
C VAL A 66 21.87 -11.35 -4.47
N ALA A 67 21.35 -12.43 -3.90
CA ALA A 67 19.91 -12.61 -3.68
C ALA A 67 19.28 -11.50 -2.84
N LEU A 68 19.97 -11.01 -1.80
CA LEU A 68 19.47 -9.99 -0.90
C LEU A 68 19.62 -8.55 -1.42
N GLY A 69 20.14 -8.37 -2.63
CA GLY A 69 20.36 -7.05 -3.26
C GLY A 69 21.82 -6.57 -3.15
N ILE A 70 22.20 -5.64 -4.04
CA ILE A 70 23.55 -5.12 -4.10
C ILE A 70 23.94 -4.38 -2.80
N PRO A 71 25.19 -4.53 -2.33
CA PRO A 71 25.62 -3.95 -1.04
C PRO A 71 25.43 -2.44 -0.98
N GLU A 72 25.68 -1.73 -2.07
CA GLU A 72 25.59 -0.27 -2.16
C GLU A 72 24.14 0.21 -1.91
N LEU A 73 23.15 -0.49 -2.49
CA LEU A 73 21.74 -0.15 -2.30
C LEU A 73 21.30 -0.48 -0.86
N ARG A 74 21.71 -1.63 -0.32
CA ARG A 74 21.40 -2.02 1.06
C ARG A 74 21.98 -1.01 2.06
N ALA A 75 23.19 -0.54 1.83
CA ALA A 75 23.82 0.50 2.65
C ALA A 75 23.09 1.85 2.54
N ALA A 76 22.69 2.27 1.33
CA ALA A 76 21.94 3.50 1.13
C ALA A 76 20.56 3.45 1.82
N ILE A 77 19.85 2.33 1.73
CA ILE A 77 18.59 2.10 2.44
C ILE A 77 18.83 2.20 3.96
N ALA A 78 19.83 1.49 4.50
CA ALA A 78 20.14 1.52 5.92
C ALA A 78 20.45 2.93 6.43
N ALA A 79 21.26 3.70 5.69
CA ALA A 79 21.58 5.09 6.02
C ALA A 79 20.34 5.98 6.05
N SER A 80 19.38 5.78 5.14
CA SER A 80 18.15 6.57 5.08
C SER A 80 17.27 6.48 6.34
N TYR A 81 17.35 5.38 7.08
CA TYR A 81 16.64 5.24 8.36
C TYR A 81 17.22 6.12 9.45
N LEU A 82 18.54 6.37 9.44
CA LEU A 82 19.16 7.33 10.38
C LEU A 82 18.64 8.74 10.11
N ASP A 83 18.63 9.15 8.84
CA ASP A 83 18.23 10.50 8.45
C ASP A 83 16.73 10.77 8.68
N ARG A 84 15.87 9.77 8.38
CA ARG A 84 14.42 9.95 8.42
C ARG A 84 13.78 9.64 9.78
N HIS A 85 14.35 8.69 10.52
CA HIS A 85 13.76 8.16 11.75
C HIS A 85 14.71 8.24 12.96
N GLY A 86 15.95 8.74 12.79
CA GLY A 86 16.98 8.67 13.83
C GLY A 86 17.34 7.24 14.23
N LEU A 87 17.06 6.27 13.37
CA LEU A 87 17.16 4.85 13.65
C LEU A 87 18.39 4.24 12.97
N GLN A 88 19.33 3.74 13.75
CA GLN A 88 20.49 3.03 13.22
C GLN A 88 20.07 1.62 12.76
N VAL A 89 20.22 1.33 11.46
CA VAL A 89 19.96 0.05 10.81
C VAL A 89 21.28 -0.48 10.24
N ASP A 90 21.52 -1.77 10.38
CA ASP A 90 22.64 -2.44 9.73
C ASP A 90 22.24 -2.80 8.28
N ALA A 91 23.14 -2.61 7.32
CA ALA A 91 22.89 -3.04 5.93
C ALA A 91 22.61 -4.55 5.84
N ASP A 92 23.08 -5.36 6.78
CA ASP A 92 22.78 -6.78 6.85
C ASP A 92 21.34 -7.10 7.25
N ASP A 93 20.63 -6.15 7.86
CA ASP A 93 19.19 -6.26 8.14
C ASP A 93 18.31 -5.93 6.93
N VAL A 94 18.87 -5.31 5.90
CA VAL A 94 18.14 -4.89 4.71
C VAL A 94 18.13 -5.99 3.67
N VAL A 95 16.94 -6.34 3.18
CA VAL A 95 16.74 -7.25 2.06
C VAL A 95 15.99 -6.51 0.96
N VAL A 96 16.60 -6.36 -0.21
CA VAL A 96 15.96 -5.79 -1.40
C VAL A 96 15.03 -6.84 -2.01
N THR A 97 13.85 -6.42 -2.44
CA THR A 97 12.79 -7.32 -2.95
C THR A 97 12.24 -6.86 -4.30
N THR A 98 11.54 -7.75 -5.00
CA THR A 98 10.81 -7.42 -6.24
C THR A 98 9.52 -6.67 -5.90
N GLY A 99 9.65 -5.40 -5.49
CA GLY A 99 8.60 -4.59 -4.90
C GLY A 99 8.18 -5.09 -3.52
N SER A 100 7.35 -4.30 -2.82
CA SER A 100 6.77 -4.73 -1.54
C SER A 100 5.91 -5.98 -1.67
N SER A 101 5.25 -6.22 -2.81
CA SER A 101 4.46 -7.44 -3.04
C SER A 101 5.30 -8.71 -2.93
N GLY A 102 6.51 -8.71 -3.53
CA GLY A 102 7.50 -9.79 -3.34
C GLY A 102 7.98 -9.86 -1.89
N GLY A 103 8.12 -8.70 -1.24
CA GLY A 103 8.45 -8.60 0.18
C GLY A 103 7.41 -9.27 1.07
N PHE A 104 6.12 -9.02 0.88
CA PHE A 104 5.04 -9.69 1.64
C PHE A 104 5.06 -11.19 1.46
N LEU A 105 5.20 -11.67 0.21
CA LEU A 105 5.26 -13.11 -0.05
C LEU A 105 6.44 -13.77 0.69
N LEU A 106 7.64 -13.19 0.62
CA LEU A 106 8.82 -13.70 1.31
C LEU A 106 8.64 -13.64 2.84
N THR A 107 8.07 -12.56 3.35
CA THR A 107 7.80 -12.37 4.77
C THR A 107 6.83 -13.45 5.29
N PHE A 108 5.68 -13.62 4.64
CA PHE A 108 4.68 -14.57 5.09
C PHE A 108 5.20 -16.02 5.02
N LEU A 109 5.91 -16.37 3.94
CA LEU A 109 6.56 -17.68 3.82
C LEU A 109 7.66 -17.94 4.85
N SER A 110 8.32 -16.89 5.36
CA SER A 110 9.40 -17.04 6.36
C SER A 110 8.90 -17.00 7.79
N CYS A 111 7.69 -16.49 8.02
CA CYS A 111 7.15 -16.25 9.35
C CYS A 111 6.02 -17.20 9.74
N PHE A 112 5.29 -17.76 8.76
CA PHE A 112 4.04 -18.50 9.04
C PHE A 112 3.98 -19.84 8.32
N ASP A 113 3.47 -20.84 9.03
CA ASP A 113 3.15 -22.16 8.51
C ASP A 113 1.66 -22.26 8.12
N VAL A 114 1.32 -23.35 7.43
CA VAL A 114 -0.08 -23.68 7.10
C VAL A 114 -0.89 -23.86 8.38
N GLY A 115 -2.01 -23.14 8.48
CA GLY A 115 -2.88 -23.15 9.66
C GLY A 115 -2.55 -22.09 10.70
N ASP A 116 -1.43 -21.36 10.57
CA ASP A 116 -1.16 -20.22 11.46
C ASP A 116 -2.21 -19.13 11.27
N ARG A 117 -2.64 -18.54 12.37
CA ARG A 117 -3.62 -17.46 12.43
C ARG A 117 -2.93 -16.11 12.32
N VAL A 118 -3.28 -15.32 11.32
CA VAL A 118 -2.67 -14.01 11.09
C VAL A 118 -3.74 -12.93 11.04
N ALA A 119 -3.62 -11.96 11.95
CA ALA A 119 -4.55 -10.84 12.04
C ALA A 119 -4.23 -9.76 10.99
N VAL A 120 -5.28 -9.27 10.33
CA VAL A 120 -5.22 -8.15 9.38
C VAL A 120 -6.37 -7.19 9.63
N SER A 121 -6.15 -5.88 9.46
CA SER A 121 -7.22 -4.88 9.58
C SER A 121 -8.19 -4.94 8.40
N SER A 122 -9.46 -4.66 8.67
CA SER A 122 -10.49 -4.34 7.68
C SER A 122 -11.10 -2.97 8.05
N PRO A 123 -11.17 -1.99 7.12
CA PRO A 123 -10.66 -2.07 5.76
C PRO A 123 -9.13 -2.16 5.70
N GLY A 124 -8.60 -2.86 4.69
CA GLY A 124 -7.16 -3.08 4.52
C GLY A 124 -6.76 -3.46 3.10
N TYR A 125 -5.47 -3.45 2.82
CA TYR A 125 -4.96 -3.79 1.49
C TYR A 125 -5.22 -5.28 1.18
N PRO A 126 -5.97 -5.61 0.11
CA PRO A 126 -6.48 -6.97 -0.12
C PRO A 126 -5.40 -8.03 -0.29
N CYS A 127 -4.20 -7.64 -0.74
CA CYS A 127 -3.12 -8.61 -0.96
C CYS A 127 -2.68 -9.32 0.33
N TYR A 128 -2.81 -8.70 1.51
CA TYR A 128 -2.42 -9.37 2.76
C TYR A 128 -3.26 -10.64 2.95
N ARG A 129 -4.59 -10.50 3.01
CA ARG A 129 -5.50 -11.64 3.20
C ARG A 129 -5.41 -12.66 2.08
N ASN A 130 -5.26 -12.20 0.83
CA ASN A 130 -5.22 -13.08 -0.33
C ASN A 130 -3.93 -13.91 -0.37
N ILE A 131 -2.77 -13.32 -0.08
CA ILE A 131 -1.50 -14.06 -0.01
C ILE A 131 -1.51 -15.04 1.16
N LEU A 132 -1.93 -14.60 2.36
CA LEU A 132 -2.04 -15.47 3.55
C LEU A 132 -2.94 -16.66 3.28
N SER A 133 -4.13 -16.44 2.72
CA SER A 133 -5.07 -17.52 2.35
C SER A 133 -4.47 -18.47 1.32
N ALA A 134 -3.77 -17.95 0.29
CA ALA A 134 -3.09 -18.78 -0.71
C ALA A 134 -1.98 -19.64 -0.11
N LEU A 135 -1.34 -19.16 0.96
CA LEU A 135 -0.32 -19.90 1.71
C LEU A 135 -0.91 -20.89 2.72
N GLY A 136 -2.22 -20.87 2.92
CA GLY A 136 -2.93 -21.77 3.84
C GLY A 136 -2.97 -21.29 5.28
N CYS A 137 -2.68 -20.01 5.53
CA CYS A 137 -2.90 -19.39 6.83
C CYS A 137 -4.39 -19.11 7.06
N GLU A 138 -4.80 -19.07 8.31
CA GLU A 138 -6.12 -18.58 8.74
C GLU A 138 -6.06 -17.07 8.91
N VAL A 139 -6.84 -16.35 8.10
CA VAL A 139 -6.92 -14.89 8.20
C VAL A 139 -7.91 -14.50 9.29
N VAL A 140 -7.43 -13.76 10.29
CA VAL A 140 -8.26 -13.20 11.37
C VAL A 140 -8.49 -11.74 11.07
N VAL A 141 -9.73 -11.36 10.81
CA VAL A 141 -10.08 -9.96 10.49
C VAL A 141 -10.26 -9.16 11.77
N ILE A 142 -9.62 -7.98 11.84
CA ILE A 142 -9.85 -6.98 12.88
C ILE A 142 -10.66 -5.86 12.24
N GLU A 143 -11.93 -5.75 12.62
CA GLU A 143 -12.80 -4.70 12.14
C GLU A 143 -12.41 -3.37 12.78
N CYS A 144 -12.03 -2.41 11.93
CA CYS A 144 -11.56 -1.10 12.33
C CYS A 144 -12.50 -0.03 11.75
N GLY A 145 -13.18 0.70 12.62
CA GLY A 145 -14.11 1.74 12.24
C GLY A 145 -13.62 3.16 12.55
N PRO A 146 -14.50 4.15 12.40
CA PRO A 146 -14.18 5.55 12.70
C PRO A 146 -13.71 5.78 14.15
N GLU A 147 -14.18 4.97 15.11
CA GLU A 147 -13.86 5.05 16.53
C GLU A 147 -12.37 4.74 16.83
N THR A 148 -11.73 3.92 15.97
CA THR A 148 -10.31 3.63 16.03
C THR A 148 -9.52 4.29 14.89
N ARG A 149 -10.12 5.28 14.23
CA ARG A 149 -9.55 5.93 13.04
C ARG A 149 -9.21 4.92 11.92
N PHE A 150 -9.99 3.84 11.80
CA PHE A 150 -9.79 2.73 10.87
C PHE A 150 -8.44 2.02 11.03
N GLN A 151 -7.88 1.98 12.25
CA GLN A 151 -6.62 1.33 12.56
C GLN A 151 -6.78 0.33 13.71
N PRO A 152 -6.03 -0.78 13.71
CA PRO A 152 -6.05 -1.71 14.84
C PRO A 152 -5.35 -1.09 16.05
N THR A 153 -5.75 -1.54 17.25
CA THR A 153 -5.14 -1.14 18.51
C THR A 153 -4.57 -2.36 19.25
N ALA A 154 -3.61 -2.13 20.15
CA ALA A 154 -3.07 -3.19 20.99
C ALA A 154 -4.15 -3.85 21.84
N GLN A 155 -5.17 -3.08 22.27
CA GLN A 155 -6.33 -3.63 23.00
C GLN A 155 -7.16 -4.60 22.16
N MET A 156 -7.41 -4.27 20.89
CA MET A 156 -8.14 -5.17 19.97
C MET A 156 -7.37 -6.45 19.75
N LEU A 157 -6.05 -6.36 19.57
CA LEU A 157 -5.18 -7.52 19.41
C LEU A 157 -5.15 -8.43 20.65
N ALA A 158 -5.08 -7.82 21.84
CA ALA A 158 -5.07 -8.55 23.10
C ALA A 158 -6.42 -9.26 23.41
N ALA A 159 -7.50 -8.84 22.78
CA ALA A 159 -8.83 -9.43 22.93
C ALA A 159 -9.08 -10.61 21.97
N LEU A 160 -8.15 -10.94 21.07
CA LEU A 160 -8.30 -12.04 20.13
C LEU A 160 -8.24 -13.40 20.84
N ASP A 161 -9.28 -14.21 20.66
CA ASP A 161 -9.39 -15.58 21.19
C ASP A 161 -9.92 -16.51 20.07
N PRO A 162 -9.21 -17.57 19.70
CA PRO A 162 -7.86 -17.95 20.14
C PRO A 162 -6.76 -16.95 19.67
N PRO A 163 -5.57 -16.99 20.31
CA PRO A 163 -4.44 -16.11 19.95
C PRO A 163 -3.98 -16.27 18.51
N VAL A 164 -3.31 -15.24 17.96
CA VAL A 164 -2.74 -15.23 16.62
C VAL A 164 -1.23 -15.43 16.66
N GLN A 165 -0.63 -15.93 15.56
CA GLN A 165 0.82 -16.07 15.39
C GLN A 165 1.44 -14.83 14.75
N GLY A 166 0.62 -14.03 14.04
CA GLY A 166 1.09 -12.81 13.40
C GLY A 166 0.02 -11.74 13.31
N VAL A 167 0.49 -10.51 13.10
CA VAL A 167 -0.36 -9.36 12.80
C VAL A 167 0.27 -8.50 11.72
N VAL A 168 -0.53 -8.03 10.77
CA VAL A 168 -0.13 -7.08 9.74
C VAL A 168 -0.78 -5.74 10.03
N VAL A 169 0.03 -4.68 10.16
CA VAL A 169 -0.44 -3.30 10.28
C VAL A 169 0.11 -2.47 9.13
N ALA A 170 -0.61 -1.44 8.71
CA ALA A 170 -0.17 -0.50 7.66
C ALA A 170 -0.31 0.94 8.14
N SER A 171 0.77 1.72 8.04
CA SER A 171 0.75 3.12 8.45
C SER A 171 1.74 3.95 7.61
N PRO A 172 1.23 4.90 6.80
CA PRO A 172 -0.16 5.18 6.45
C PRO A 172 -0.86 4.02 5.72
N ALA A 173 -2.16 3.85 5.94
CA ALA A 173 -2.91 2.71 5.42
C ALA A 173 -3.51 2.95 4.02
N ASN A 174 -3.65 1.87 3.25
CA ASN A 174 -4.50 1.78 2.07
C ASN A 174 -5.70 0.88 2.44
N PRO A 175 -6.96 1.37 2.39
CA PRO A 175 -7.47 2.48 1.59
C PRO A 175 -7.64 3.82 2.32
N THR A 176 -7.51 3.87 3.64
CA THR A 176 -8.01 4.95 4.49
C THR A 176 -7.11 6.18 4.55
N GLY A 177 -5.82 6.03 4.23
CA GLY A 177 -4.82 7.08 4.39
C GLY A 177 -4.44 7.36 5.85
N THR A 178 -4.99 6.63 6.82
CA THR A 178 -4.80 6.89 8.25
C THR A 178 -3.41 6.48 8.72
N VAL A 179 -2.86 7.24 9.65
CA VAL A 179 -1.60 6.98 10.35
C VAL A 179 -1.89 6.44 11.75
N ILE A 180 -1.23 5.35 12.13
CA ILE A 180 -1.24 4.86 13.52
C ILE A 180 -0.41 5.83 14.37
N GLU A 181 -0.98 6.31 15.48
CA GLU A 181 -0.25 7.15 16.42
C GLU A 181 1.04 6.45 16.89
N PRO A 182 2.18 7.16 17.01
CA PRO A 182 3.45 6.54 17.42
C PRO A 182 3.37 5.75 18.72
N THR A 183 2.59 6.24 19.68
CA THR A 183 2.35 5.57 20.97
C THR A 183 1.57 4.28 20.81
N GLU A 184 0.59 4.24 19.90
CA GLU A 184 -0.19 3.03 19.62
C GLU A 184 0.63 2.01 18.85
N LEU A 185 1.42 2.43 17.85
CA LEU A 185 2.32 1.51 17.15
C LEU A 185 3.34 0.89 18.12
N ALA A 186 3.86 1.68 19.06
CA ALA A 186 4.75 1.19 20.11
C ALA A 186 4.05 0.20 21.05
N ALA A 187 2.77 0.45 21.40
CA ALA A 187 1.96 -0.46 22.21
C ALA A 187 1.70 -1.79 21.47
N ILE A 188 1.34 -1.73 20.17
CA ILE A 188 1.19 -2.91 19.32
C ILE A 188 2.49 -3.72 19.26
N ALA A 189 3.63 -3.07 18.98
CA ALA A 189 4.92 -3.73 18.86
C ALA A 189 5.35 -4.38 20.19
N SER A 190 5.15 -3.70 21.32
CA SER A 190 5.44 -4.22 22.65
C SER A 190 4.55 -5.40 23.03
N TRP A 191 3.25 -5.33 22.68
CA TRP A 191 2.33 -6.44 22.88
C TRP A 191 2.73 -7.67 22.04
N CYS A 192 3.11 -7.46 20.78
CA CYS A 192 3.60 -8.52 19.91
C CYS A 192 4.83 -9.22 20.51
N ASP A 193 5.82 -8.45 20.98
CA ASP A 193 7.02 -8.99 21.60
C ASP A 193 6.70 -9.80 22.87
N ALA A 194 5.82 -9.27 23.74
CA ALA A 194 5.43 -9.93 24.98
C ALA A 194 4.63 -11.20 24.75
N SER A 195 3.85 -11.27 23.67
CA SER A 195 2.96 -12.39 23.34
C SER A 195 3.60 -13.40 22.38
N GLY A 196 4.81 -13.14 21.88
CA GLY A 196 5.46 -14.00 20.89
C GLY A 196 4.80 -13.96 19.52
N VAL A 197 4.06 -12.88 19.21
CA VAL A 197 3.36 -12.66 17.95
C VAL A 197 4.28 -11.92 16.97
N ARG A 198 4.33 -12.35 15.71
CA ARG A 198 5.12 -11.68 14.68
C ARG A 198 4.42 -10.43 14.16
N LEU A 199 5.02 -9.25 14.39
CA LEU A 199 4.56 -8.00 13.79
C LEU A 199 5.12 -7.85 12.37
N ILE A 200 4.22 -7.59 11.41
CA ILE A 200 4.57 -7.17 10.04
C ILE A 200 4.07 -5.73 9.89
N SER A 201 5.00 -4.78 9.74
CA SER A 201 4.69 -3.35 9.57
C SER A 201 4.84 -2.95 8.12
N ASP A 202 3.73 -2.63 7.47
CA ASP A 202 3.73 -2.06 6.12
C ASP A 202 3.94 -0.54 6.20
N GLU A 203 5.11 -0.11 5.80
CA GLU A 203 5.56 1.29 5.85
C GLU A 203 5.76 1.88 4.45
N VAL A 204 5.12 1.31 3.42
CA VAL A 204 5.33 1.71 2.00
C VAL A 204 4.93 3.15 1.70
N TYR A 205 4.09 3.77 2.54
CA TYR A 205 3.68 5.17 2.41
C TYR A 205 4.45 6.14 3.31
N HIS A 206 5.51 5.71 4.01
CA HIS A 206 6.37 6.62 4.74
C HIS A 206 6.93 7.71 3.82
N GLY A 207 6.95 8.95 4.31
CA GLY A 207 7.26 10.15 3.52
C GLY A 207 6.04 10.80 2.84
N LEU A 208 4.90 10.12 2.78
CA LEU A 208 3.64 10.66 2.25
C LEU A 208 2.67 10.93 3.41
N VAL A 209 2.89 12.01 4.14
CA VAL A 209 2.08 12.45 5.29
C VAL A 209 1.85 13.95 5.17
N TYR A 210 0.68 14.41 5.59
CA TYR A 210 0.24 15.80 5.42
C TYR A 210 0.20 16.54 6.74
N ASP A 211 0.19 17.88 6.66
CA ASP A 211 0.15 18.75 7.83
C ASP A 211 -1.07 18.44 8.72
N GLY A 212 -0.83 18.43 10.04
CA GLY A 212 -1.85 18.12 11.04
C GLY A 212 -2.07 16.63 11.30
N ALA A 213 -1.44 15.74 10.53
CA ALA A 213 -1.49 14.30 10.79
C ALA A 213 -0.51 13.87 11.89
N PRO A 214 -0.73 12.69 12.52
CA PRO A 214 0.28 12.07 13.38
C PRO A 214 1.59 11.84 12.61
N GLN A 215 2.72 11.89 13.32
CA GLN A 215 4.00 11.51 12.72
C GLN A 215 4.05 10.00 12.47
N THR A 216 4.63 9.59 11.33
CA THR A 216 4.91 8.17 11.11
C THR A 216 6.07 7.71 12.00
N SER A 217 5.93 6.51 12.54
CA SER A 217 6.97 5.84 13.32
C SER A 217 7.31 4.52 12.66
N CYS A 218 8.59 4.17 12.62
CA CYS A 218 9.02 2.85 12.17
C CYS A 218 8.84 1.84 13.31
N ALA A 219 8.28 0.66 13.03
CA ALA A 219 8.10 -0.40 14.05
C ALA A 219 9.42 -0.82 14.71
N TRP A 220 10.53 -0.71 14.00
CA TRP A 220 11.88 -0.98 14.54
C TRP A 220 12.36 0.03 15.57
N SER A 221 11.70 1.15 15.74
CA SER A 221 11.97 2.07 16.86
C SER A 221 11.59 1.44 18.21
N THR A 222 10.67 0.47 18.21
CA THR A 222 10.20 -0.22 19.41
C THR A 222 10.62 -1.70 19.41
N SER A 223 10.42 -2.43 18.32
CA SER A 223 10.69 -3.88 18.24
C SER A 223 11.60 -4.24 17.06
N ARG A 224 12.76 -4.82 17.36
CA ARG A 224 13.66 -5.40 16.36
C ARG A 224 13.20 -6.79 15.88
N ASN A 225 12.13 -7.34 16.48
CA ASN A 225 11.51 -8.59 16.05
C ASN A 225 10.45 -8.36 14.98
N ALA A 226 9.99 -7.13 14.74
CA ALA A 226 9.09 -6.81 13.65
C ALA A 226 9.78 -6.99 12.29
N VAL A 227 9.02 -7.42 11.27
CA VAL A 227 9.43 -7.28 9.88
C VAL A 227 8.83 -5.99 9.34
N VAL A 228 9.68 -5.09 8.84
CA VAL A 228 9.23 -3.86 8.18
C VAL A 228 9.24 -4.09 6.68
N VAL A 229 8.16 -3.74 6.01
CA VAL A 229 8.03 -3.78 4.54
C VAL A 229 7.96 -2.37 4.01
N ASN A 230 8.83 -2.04 3.05
CA ASN A 230 8.82 -0.72 2.42
C ASN A 230 9.06 -0.82 0.90
N SER A 231 8.94 0.30 0.17
CA SER A 231 8.97 0.28 -1.28
C SER A 231 9.46 1.58 -1.89
N PHE A 232 10.13 1.47 -3.05
CA PHE A 232 10.41 2.61 -3.91
C PHE A 232 9.17 3.09 -4.71
N SER A 233 8.07 2.32 -4.68
CA SER A 233 6.90 2.55 -5.52
C SER A 233 6.15 3.86 -5.24
N LYS A 234 6.14 4.35 -3.97
CA LYS A 234 5.21 5.41 -3.55
C LYS A 234 5.91 6.75 -3.43
N TYR A 235 6.66 6.99 -2.36
CA TYR A 235 7.36 8.26 -2.16
C TYR A 235 8.33 8.58 -3.31
N PHE A 236 9.06 7.59 -3.81
CA PHE A 236 10.03 7.76 -4.90
C PHE A 236 9.42 7.62 -6.31
N ALA A 237 8.10 7.48 -6.44
CA ALA A 237 7.39 7.35 -7.72
C ALA A 237 7.94 6.27 -8.68
N MET A 238 8.47 5.17 -8.14
CA MET A 238 9.11 4.09 -8.89
C MET A 238 8.22 2.82 -8.99
N THR A 239 6.92 2.97 -9.24
CA THR A 239 5.98 1.83 -9.25
C THR A 239 6.36 0.73 -10.24
N GLY A 240 6.62 1.08 -11.49
CA GLY A 240 6.97 0.15 -12.57
C GLY A 240 8.36 -0.49 -12.45
N TRP A 241 9.23 0.05 -11.59
CA TRP A 241 10.58 -0.46 -11.38
C TRP A 241 10.62 -1.75 -10.55
N ARG A 242 9.51 -2.09 -9.89
CA ARG A 242 9.32 -3.30 -9.09
C ARG A 242 10.41 -3.50 -8.05
N LEU A 243 10.68 -2.49 -7.24
CA LEU A 243 11.70 -2.54 -6.20
C LEU A 243 11.13 -2.11 -4.84
N GLY A 244 11.50 -2.84 -3.80
CA GLY A 244 11.18 -2.56 -2.40
C GLY A 244 12.23 -3.17 -1.49
N TRP A 245 12.02 -3.11 -0.20
CA TRP A 245 12.92 -3.72 0.77
C TRP A 245 12.19 -4.16 2.04
N LEU A 246 12.85 -5.06 2.76
CA LEU A 246 12.48 -5.47 4.11
C LEU A 246 13.56 -5.03 5.08
N LEU A 247 13.18 -4.66 6.31
CA LEU A 247 14.04 -4.81 7.47
C LEU A 247 13.68 -6.15 8.13
N VAL A 248 14.67 -7.02 8.24
CA VAL A 248 14.44 -8.42 8.63
C VAL A 248 15.17 -8.71 9.94
N PRO A 249 14.47 -9.21 10.97
CA PRO A 249 15.09 -9.70 12.20
C PRO A 249 16.18 -10.73 11.91
N ARG A 250 17.23 -10.72 12.73
CA ARG A 250 18.44 -11.53 12.52
C ARG A 250 18.14 -13.02 12.31
N GLU A 251 17.18 -13.56 13.06
CA GLU A 251 16.81 -14.99 13.00
C GLU A 251 16.15 -15.37 11.68
N LEU A 252 15.50 -14.43 10.98
CA LEU A 252 14.83 -14.66 9.69
C LEU A 252 15.76 -14.48 8.48
N ARG A 253 16.90 -13.80 8.62
CA ARG A 253 17.79 -13.43 7.50
C ARG A 253 18.12 -14.64 6.62
N ARG A 254 18.49 -15.78 7.23
CA ARG A 254 18.87 -16.97 6.47
C ARG A 254 17.68 -17.65 5.78
N ALA A 255 16.50 -17.60 6.38
CA ALA A 255 15.28 -18.12 5.76
C ALA A 255 14.90 -17.28 4.52
N VAL A 256 14.89 -15.95 4.68
CA VAL A 256 14.58 -15.01 3.58
C VAL A 256 15.62 -15.12 2.46
N ASP A 257 16.91 -15.23 2.76
CA ASP A 257 17.98 -15.43 1.76
C ASP A 257 17.74 -16.70 0.91
N ARG A 258 17.41 -17.84 1.56
CA ARG A 258 17.09 -19.08 0.85
C ARG A 258 15.86 -18.94 -0.04
N LEU A 259 14.79 -18.32 0.47
CA LEU A 259 13.55 -18.13 -0.28
C LEU A 259 13.78 -17.20 -1.48
N THR A 260 14.48 -16.08 -1.30
CA THR A 260 14.80 -15.15 -2.39
C THR A 260 15.62 -15.86 -3.48
N GLY A 261 16.69 -16.56 -3.08
CA GLY A 261 17.54 -17.26 -4.03
C GLY A 261 16.81 -18.35 -4.83
N ASN A 262 15.82 -19.01 -4.24
CA ASN A 262 15.06 -20.08 -4.92
C ASN A 262 13.87 -19.55 -5.74
N PHE A 263 13.25 -18.43 -5.35
CA PHE A 263 12.02 -17.94 -6.00
C PHE A 263 12.26 -16.90 -7.07
N THR A 264 13.25 -16.02 -6.85
CA THR A 264 13.49 -14.87 -7.73
C THR A 264 14.94 -14.74 -8.18
N ILE A 265 15.86 -15.55 -7.63
CA ILE A 265 17.32 -15.47 -7.81
C ILE A 265 17.87 -14.17 -7.24
N CYS A 266 17.43 -13.02 -7.76
CA CYS A 266 17.76 -11.68 -7.26
C CYS A 266 16.66 -10.69 -7.66
N PRO A 267 16.60 -9.50 -7.03
CA PRO A 267 15.71 -8.41 -7.46
C PRO A 267 16.12 -7.86 -8.85
N PRO A 268 15.25 -7.07 -9.52
CA PRO A 268 15.54 -6.49 -10.84
C PRO A 268 16.83 -5.66 -10.83
N VAL A 269 17.83 -6.10 -11.58
CA VAL A 269 19.21 -5.59 -11.49
C VAL A 269 19.33 -4.13 -11.89
N LEU A 270 18.72 -3.74 -13.03
CA LEU A 270 18.73 -2.36 -13.49
C LEU A 270 18.12 -1.42 -12.44
N SER A 271 16.99 -1.84 -11.83
CA SER A 271 16.32 -1.07 -10.80
C SER A 271 17.17 -0.91 -9.54
N GLN A 272 17.97 -1.92 -9.17
CA GLN A 272 18.87 -1.84 -8.02
C GLN A 272 19.96 -0.79 -8.23
N TYR A 273 20.62 -0.77 -9.39
CA TYR A 273 21.65 0.22 -9.70
C TYR A 273 21.09 1.64 -9.74
N ALA A 274 19.87 1.80 -10.26
CA ALA A 274 19.21 3.11 -10.33
C ALA A 274 18.74 3.61 -8.97
N ALA A 275 18.23 2.70 -8.12
CA ALA A 275 17.56 3.08 -6.88
C ALA A 275 18.48 3.66 -5.80
N ALA A 276 19.78 3.44 -5.86
CA ALA A 276 20.73 4.09 -4.95
C ALA A 276 20.65 5.62 -5.08
N ALA A 277 20.44 6.13 -6.30
CA ALA A 277 20.27 7.56 -6.56
C ALA A 277 18.95 8.14 -6.03
N ALA A 278 17.99 7.30 -5.62
CA ALA A 278 16.74 7.79 -5.02
C ALA A 278 16.95 8.50 -3.67
N PHE A 279 18.06 8.22 -2.99
CA PHE A 279 18.41 8.85 -1.71
C PHE A 279 19.28 10.10 -1.86
N GLU A 280 19.64 10.50 -3.08
CA GLU A 280 20.37 11.75 -3.33
C GLU A 280 19.48 12.97 -3.02
N PRO A 281 20.08 14.09 -2.59
CA PRO A 281 19.32 15.30 -2.22
C PRO A 281 18.38 15.80 -3.32
N GLU A 282 18.80 15.74 -4.58
CA GLU A 282 18.00 16.14 -5.74
C GLU A 282 16.76 15.26 -5.92
N SER A 283 16.90 13.94 -5.73
CA SER A 283 15.78 12.99 -5.78
C SER A 283 14.79 13.21 -4.65
N ILE A 284 15.27 13.47 -3.44
CA ILE A 284 14.43 13.79 -2.27
C ILE A 284 13.66 15.09 -2.53
N LYS A 285 14.34 16.13 -3.04
CA LYS A 285 13.70 17.40 -3.37
C LYS A 285 12.59 17.25 -4.42
N GLU A 286 12.79 16.40 -5.42
CA GLU A 286 11.78 16.11 -6.44
C GLU A 286 10.59 15.36 -5.83
N ALA A 287 10.83 14.34 -4.98
CA ALA A 287 9.80 13.60 -4.27
C ALA A 287 8.97 14.48 -3.32
N ASP A 288 9.62 15.40 -2.59
CA ASP A 288 8.95 16.39 -1.73
C ASP A 288 8.10 17.37 -2.56
N GLY A 289 8.54 17.71 -3.78
CA GLY A 289 7.73 18.49 -4.73
C GLY A 289 6.41 17.79 -5.09
N HIS A 290 6.45 16.45 -5.27
CA HIS A 290 5.23 15.66 -5.50
C HIS A 290 4.33 15.64 -4.26
N LEU A 291 4.89 15.55 -3.05
CA LEU A 291 4.12 15.61 -1.80
C LEU A 291 3.35 16.92 -1.66
N HIS A 292 3.95 18.07 -2.01
CA HIS A 292 3.27 19.34 -2.01
C HIS A 292 2.07 19.38 -2.98
N GLN A 293 2.22 18.79 -4.17
CA GLN A 293 1.12 18.67 -5.13
C GLN A 293 0.01 17.78 -4.57
N TYR A 294 0.36 16.63 -3.95
CA TYR A 294 -0.64 15.75 -3.35
C TYR A 294 -1.36 16.44 -2.18
N ALA A 295 -0.69 17.25 -1.38
CA ALA A 295 -1.31 18.03 -0.31
C ALA A 295 -2.38 19.00 -0.85
N ALA A 296 -2.07 19.72 -1.94
CA ALA A 296 -3.04 20.59 -2.62
C ALA A 296 -4.22 19.79 -3.19
N ASN A 297 -3.93 18.68 -3.88
CA ASN A 297 -4.93 17.78 -4.45
C ASN A 297 -5.85 17.18 -3.37
N ARG A 298 -5.27 16.79 -2.22
CA ARG A 298 -6.01 16.30 -1.06
C ARG A 298 -7.06 17.31 -0.61
N THR A 299 -6.67 18.57 -0.43
CA THR A 299 -7.59 19.65 -0.04
C THR A 299 -8.71 19.81 -1.06
N THR A 300 -8.36 19.92 -2.35
CA THR A 300 -9.35 20.03 -3.45
C THR A 300 -10.34 18.85 -3.44
N LEU A 301 -9.85 17.62 -3.28
CA LEU A 301 -10.72 16.43 -3.29
C LEU A 301 -11.62 16.38 -2.05
N LEU A 302 -11.07 16.63 -0.85
CA LEU A 302 -11.85 16.57 0.39
C LEU A 302 -12.95 17.63 0.44
N ASP A 303 -12.66 18.86 0.04
CA ASP A 303 -13.63 19.94 0.00
C ASP A 303 -14.70 19.69 -1.08
N GLY A 304 -14.26 19.32 -2.30
CA GLY A 304 -15.19 19.03 -3.38
C GLY A 304 -16.10 17.82 -3.13
N LEU A 305 -15.62 16.78 -2.40
CA LEU A 305 -16.49 15.66 -1.98
C LEU A 305 -17.58 16.12 -1.03
N ARG A 306 -17.27 16.99 -0.04
CA ARG A 306 -18.26 17.56 0.85
C ARG A 306 -19.28 18.42 0.11
N ASP A 307 -18.83 19.23 -0.85
CA ASP A 307 -19.71 20.10 -1.65
C ASP A 307 -20.73 19.29 -2.48
N ILE A 308 -20.38 18.07 -2.88
CA ILE A 308 -21.30 17.18 -3.61
C ILE A 308 -22.06 16.20 -2.69
N GLY A 309 -21.95 16.36 -1.37
CA GLY A 309 -22.73 15.62 -0.37
C GLY A 309 -22.12 14.28 0.07
N ILE A 310 -20.79 14.11 -0.09
CA ILE A 310 -20.02 12.99 0.46
C ILE A 310 -19.13 13.54 1.58
N ASP A 311 -19.63 13.54 2.82
CA ASP A 311 -18.98 14.18 3.96
C ASP A 311 -18.40 13.19 4.99
N ARG A 312 -18.81 11.91 4.97
CA ARG A 312 -18.29 10.85 5.82
C ARG A 312 -17.02 10.25 5.23
N LEU A 313 -15.88 10.84 5.57
CA LEU A 313 -14.57 10.51 5.03
C LEU A 313 -13.66 9.98 6.14
N ALA A 314 -12.85 8.95 5.83
CA ALA A 314 -11.78 8.55 6.73
C ALA A 314 -10.75 9.67 6.89
N PRO A 315 -10.03 9.74 8.03
CA PRO A 315 -8.94 10.71 8.20
C PRO A 315 -7.85 10.47 7.15
N THR A 316 -7.67 11.39 6.23
CA THR A 316 -6.70 11.29 5.14
C THR A 316 -5.37 11.90 5.60
N ASP A 317 -4.69 11.22 6.54
CA ASP A 317 -3.45 11.68 7.18
C ASP A 317 -2.24 11.58 6.24
N GLY A 318 -2.21 10.52 5.44
CA GLY A 318 -1.09 10.18 4.56
C GLY A 318 -1.53 9.36 3.35
N ALA A 319 -0.55 8.72 2.68
CA ALA A 319 -0.73 8.09 1.38
C ALA A 319 -1.30 9.10 0.35
N PHE A 320 -2.16 8.68 -0.56
CA PHE A 320 -2.83 9.57 -1.50
C PHE A 320 -4.25 9.08 -1.83
N TYR A 321 -4.98 8.64 -0.78
CA TYR A 321 -6.33 8.10 -0.91
C TYR A 321 -7.31 8.83 0.00
N VAL A 322 -8.54 8.95 -0.48
CA VAL A 322 -9.73 9.22 0.32
C VAL A 322 -10.58 7.95 0.33
N TYR A 323 -10.94 7.47 1.52
CA TYR A 323 -11.90 6.39 1.71
C TYR A 323 -13.20 7.03 2.20
N ALA A 324 -14.23 6.93 1.39
CA ALA A 324 -15.47 7.68 1.54
C ALA A 324 -16.66 6.74 1.71
N ASP A 325 -17.51 7.02 2.70
CA ASP A 325 -18.81 6.39 2.87
C ASP A 325 -19.80 7.03 1.88
N VAL A 326 -20.38 6.19 1.02
CA VAL A 326 -21.37 6.56 0.00
C VAL A 326 -22.70 5.85 0.23
N SER A 327 -22.97 5.43 1.46
CA SER A 327 -24.21 4.70 1.84
C SER A 327 -25.50 5.46 1.52
N ASP A 328 -25.45 6.78 1.41
CA ASP A 328 -26.61 7.62 0.97
C ASP A 328 -26.96 7.40 -0.53
N PHE A 329 -26.07 6.78 -1.29
CA PHE A 329 -26.21 6.59 -2.74
C PHE A 329 -26.24 5.13 -3.16
N THR A 330 -25.63 4.23 -2.37
CA THR A 330 -25.54 2.80 -2.71
C THR A 330 -25.25 1.94 -1.49
N ALA A 331 -25.65 0.66 -1.57
CA ALA A 331 -25.19 -0.44 -0.73
C ALA A 331 -24.29 -1.43 -1.50
N ASP A 332 -24.02 -1.16 -2.78
CA ASP A 332 -23.19 -2.00 -3.66
C ASP A 332 -22.16 -1.13 -4.39
N SER A 333 -20.97 -1.04 -3.81
CA SER A 333 -19.87 -0.23 -4.35
C SER A 333 -19.36 -0.71 -5.71
N MET A 334 -19.49 -2.01 -6.04
CA MET A 334 -19.11 -2.54 -7.37
C MET A 334 -20.04 -1.99 -8.46
N VAL A 335 -21.35 -2.10 -8.24
CA VAL A 335 -22.34 -1.58 -9.16
C VAL A 335 -22.23 -0.06 -9.28
N PHE A 336 -22.04 0.63 -8.16
CA PHE A 336 -21.87 2.09 -8.12
C PHE A 336 -20.66 2.54 -8.96
N CYS A 337 -19.48 1.96 -8.73
CA CYS A 337 -18.26 2.30 -9.48
C CYS A 337 -18.38 1.98 -10.97
N SER A 338 -19.03 0.85 -11.30
CA SER A 338 -19.25 0.45 -12.69
C SER A 338 -20.19 1.42 -13.43
N LYS A 339 -21.30 1.84 -12.80
CA LYS A 339 -22.23 2.84 -13.36
C LYS A 339 -21.57 4.20 -13.49
N LEU A 340 -20.86 4.65 -12.46
CA LEU A 340 -20.15 5.93 -12.50
C LEU A 340 -19.18 5.98 -13.68
N LEU A 341 -18.39 4.91 -13.89
CA LEU A 341 -17.50 4.82 -15.04
C LEU A 341 -18.27 4.81 -16.36
N ALA A 342 -19.34 4.03 -16.46
CA ALA A 342 -20.13 3.92 -17.69
C ALA A 342 -20.82 5.24 -18.08
N ASP A 343 -21.39 5.96 -17.11
CA ASP A 343 -22.20 7.15 -17.36
C ASP A 343 -21.35 8.42 -17.50
N THR A 344 -20.22 8.49 -16.77
CA THR A 344 -19.47 9.74 -16.63
C THR A 344 -18.01 9.66 -17.09
N GLY A 345 -17.46 8.46 -17.29
CA GLY A 345 -16.04 8.27 -17.55
C GLY A 345 -15.14 8.45 -16.33
N VAL A 346 -15.69 8.54 -15.10
CA VAL A 346 -14.91 8.64 -13.86
C VAL A 346 -14.70 7.24 -13.28
N ALA A 347 -13.43 6.84 -13.08
CA ALA A 347 -13.05 5.58 -12.47
C ALA A 347 -12.62 5.79 -11.02
N ILE A 348 -13.26 5.10 -10.08
CA ILE A 348 -12.89 5.04 -8.64
C ILE A 348 -12.88 3.57 -8.21
N ALA A 349 -12.27 3.25 -7.06
CA ALA A 349 -12.17 1.88 -6.59
C ALA A 349 -13.32 1.53 -5.61
N PRO A 350 -13.96 0.34 -5.77
CA PRO A 350 -15.03 -0.09 -4.87
C PRO A 350 -14.47 -0.48 -3.49
N GLY A 351 -15.20 -0.14 -2.43
CA GLY A 351 -14.81 -0.42 -1.06
C GLY A 351 -14.77 -1.89 -0.71
N ILE A 352 -15.60 -2.71 -1.37
CA ILE A 352 -15.66 -4.18 -1.19
C ILE A 352 -14.30 -4.86 -1.42
N ASP A 353 -13.41 -4.25 -2.21
CA ASP A 353 -12.06 -4.77 -2.42
C ASP A 353 -11.21 -4.69 -1.13
N PHE A 354 -11.44 -3.69 -0.32
CA PHE A 354 -10.71 -3.42 0.92
C PHE A 354 -11.40 -3.98 2.16
N ASP A 355 -12.71 -4.06 2.13
CA ASP A 355 -13.56 -4.58 3.20
C ASP A 355 -14.67 -5.46 2.60
N PRO A 356 -14.50 -6.79 2.62
CA PRO A 356 -15.49 -7.71 2.04
C PRO A 356 -16.87 -7.68 2.72
N GLU A 357 -16.94 -7.26 4.00
CA GLU A 357 -18.19 -7.28 4.77
C GLU A 357 -18.92 -5.94 4.71
N HIS A 358 -18.20 -4.82 4.91
CA HIS A 358 -18.81 -3.50 5.04
C HIS A 358 -18.50 -2.56 3.87
N GLY A 359 -17.56 -2.94 3.00
CA GLY A 359 -17.10 -2.12 1.87
C GLY A 359 -18.13 -1.84 0.78
N GLY A 360 -19.30 -2.50 0.82
CA GLY A 360 -20.39 -2.26 -0.13
C GLY A 360 -20.89 -0.82 -0.16
N SER A 361 -20.75 -0.10 0.96
CA SER A 361 -21.15 1.31 1.09
C SER A 361 -19.96 2.28 1.04
N PHE A 362 -18.77 1.82 0.65
CA PHE A 362 -17.58 2.65 0.61
C PHE A 362 -16.94 2.67 -0.77
N VAL A 363 -16.18 3.73 -1.03
CA VAL A 363 -15.35 3.85 -2.24
C VAL A 363 -13.99 4.45 -1.86
N ARG A 364 -12.95 4.12 -2.66
CA ARG A 364 -11.63 4.75 -2.54
C ARG A 364 -11.34 5.61 -3.77
N LEU A 365 -10.95 6.86 -3.52
CA LEU A 365 -10.50 7.80 -4.54
C LEU A 365 -9.01 8.10 -4.34
N SER A 366 -8.22 8.14 -5.42
CA SER A 366 -6.82 8.56 -5.40
C SER A 366 -6.68 10.01 -5.81
N PHE A 367 -5.85 10.78 -5.09
CA PHE A 367 -5.50 12.15 -5.46
C PHE A 367 -4.04 12.29 -5.92
N ALA A 368 -3.39 11.20 -6.31
CA ALA A 368 -2.04 11.20 -6.87
C ALA A 368 -1.98 11.66 -8.34
N GLY A 369 -3.13 11.90 -8.97
CA GLY A 369 -3.27 12.34 -10.34
C GLY A 369 -3.07 13.85 -10.54
N PRO A 370 -3.20 14.35 -11.80
CA PRO A 370 -3.24 15.78 -12.08
C PRO A 370 -4.43 16.47 -11.40
N THR A 371 -4.23 17.68 -10.89
CA THR A 371 -5.30 18.47 -10.22
C THR A 371 -6.54 18.65 -11.08
N ARG A 372 -6.36 18.93 -12.37
CA ARG A 372 -7.46 19.05 -13.33
C ARG A 372 -8.36 17.81 -13.42
N ASP A 373 -7.78 16.63 -13.24
CA ASP A 373 -8.54 15.37 -13.31
C ASP A 373 -9.40 15.21 -12.05
N ILE A 374 -8.93 15.69 -10.89
CA ILE A 374 -9.69 15.72 -9.64
C ILE A 374 -10.87 16.68 -9.76
N GLU A 375 -10.63 17.91 -10.25
CA GLU A 375 -11.66 18.93 -10.47
C GLU A 375 -12.74 18.43 -11.45
N GLU A 376 -12.32 17.79 -12.53
CA GLU A 376 -13.24 17.25 -13.53
C GLU A 376 -14.02 16.05 -12.98
N ALA A 377 -13.39 15.16 -12.20
CA ALA A 377 -14.10 14.07 -11.52
C ALA A 377 -15.18 14.61 -10.58
N LEU A 378 -14.86 15.59 -9.75
CA LEU A 378 -15.82 16.23 -8.83
C LEU A 378 -16.99 16.86 -9.58
N ARG A 379 -16.70 17.59 -10.66
CA ARG A 379 -17.74 18.20 -11.50
C ARG A 379 -18.68 17.15 -12.10
N ARG A 380 -18.16 16.04 -12.64
CA ARG A 380 -18.96 14.96 -13.23
C ARG A 380 -19.75 14.20 -12.18
N MET A 381 -19.11 13.86 -11.06
CA MET A 381 -19.76 13.19 -9.94
C MET A 381 -20.89 14.04 -9.35
N GLY A 382 -20.65 15.35 -9.14
CA GLY A 382 -21.67 16.26 -8.61
C GLY A 382 -22.90 16.39 -9.50
N ALA A 383 -22.73 16.32 -10.83
CA ALA A 383 -23.84 16.30 -11.76
C ALA A 383 -24.60 14.94 -11.79
N TRP A 384 -23.90 13.84 -11.52
CA TRP A 384 -24.43 12.47 -11.62
C TRP A 384 -25.13 11.99 -10.34
N LEU A 385 -24.57 12.30 -9.16
CA LEU A 385 -25.02 11.81 -7.85
C LEU A 385 -26.48 12.12 -7.50
N PRO A 386 -27.05 13.29 -7.85
CA PRO A 386 -28.48 13.56 -7.56
C PRO A 386 -29.44 12.53 -8.17
N GLY A 387 -29.08 11.93 -9.30
CA GLY A 387 -29.86 10.87 -9.94
C GLY A 387 -29.75 9.50 -9.28
N GLN A 388 -28.84 9.33 -8.31
CA GLN A 388 -28.62 8.07 -7.59
C GLN A 388 -29.35 8.02 -6.24
N LYS A 389 -29.77 9.17 -5.70
CA LYS A 389 -30.57 9.23 -4.45
C LYS A 389 -31.93 8.59 -4.68
N GLY A 390 -32.17 7.40 -4.12
CA GLY A 390 -33.47 6.71 -4.18
C GLY A 390 -33.47 5.33 -4.84
N GLY A 391 -32.32 4.81 -5.25
CA GLY A 391 -32.20 3.48 -5.84
C GLY A 391 -32.01 2.32 -4.86
N GLY A 392 -32.11 2.56 -3.55
CA GLY A 392 -31.97 1.58 -2.49
C GLY A 392 -33.33 1.23 -1.86
N SER A 393 -34.16 0.48 -2.59
CA SER A 393 -35.35 -0.18 -2.01
C SER A 393 -35.35 -1.64 -2.42
#